data_da735bba866af56204ea12056c1db134
#
_entry.id   da735bba866af56204ea12056c1db134
#
_cell.length_a   1.000
_cell.length_b   1.000
_cell.length_c   1.000
_cell.angle_alpha   90.00
_cell.angle_beta   90.00
_cell.angle_gamma   90.00
#
_symmetry.space_group_name_H-M   'P 1'
#
loop_
_entity.id
_entity.type
_entity.pdbx_description
1 polymer ?
#
loop_
_entity_poly.entity_id
_entity_poly.type
_entity_poly.pdbx_seq_one_letter_code
_entity_poly.pdbx_strand_id
1 'polypeptide(L)'
;MTGLSRIWRGIGLMVAAALLMGIGPSDRLPGARLVGGVVDGPVASWRFVEKARQCQLETRPQYPHSVTVNCWHLDGQLYIGCMNCQGKVWSHYVAQTKLARVKIASLVYPVILERITDPEEMALSWAARWDQLGRARPVGKAPEHYWLYRVSSR
;
A
#
# COMPACT_ATOMS: atom_id res chain seq x y z
N MET A 1 -33.76 3.30 48.57
CA MET A 1 -32.36 3.65 48.22
C MET A 1 -31.75 2.62 47.30
N THR A 2 -32.32 2.34 46.11
CA THR A 2 -31.88 1.22 45.22
C THR A 2 -31.72 1.61 43.74
N GLY A 3 -31.75 2.90 43.43
CA GLY A 3 -31.66 3.35 42.02
C GLY A 3 -30.28 3.71 41.51
N LEU A 4 -29.34 4.12 42.36
CA LEU A 4 -28.04 4.64 41.91
C LEU A 4 -27.04 3.54 41.50
N SER A 5 -27.12 2.34 42.06
CA SER A 5 -26.16 1.27 41.78
C SER A 5 -26.31 0.64 40.38
N ARG A 6 -27.48 0.74 39.76
CA ARG A 6 -27.75 0.21 38.42
C ARG A 6 -27.19 1.12 37.30
N ILE A 7 -27.18 2.44 37.52
CA ILE A 7 -26.69 3.41 36.55
C ILE A 7 -25.16 3.29 36.41
N TRP A 8 -24.44 3.10 37.50
CA TRP A 8 -22.98 2.99 37.49
C TRP A 8 -22.46 1.71 36.79
N ARG A 9 -23.24 0.61 36.89
CA ARG A 9 -22.91 -0.65 36.18
C ARG A 9 -23.07 -0.52 34.67
N GLY A 10 -24.05 0.24 34.18
CA GLY A 10 -24.28 0.49 32.77
C GLY A 10 -23.20 1.37 32.13
N ILE A 11 -22.75 2.41 32.83
CA ILE A 11 -21.70 3.31 32.37
C ILE A 11 -20.34 2.61 32.30
N GLY A 12 -20.03 1.77 33.30
CA GLY A 12 -18.78 1.00 33.30
C GLY A 12 -18.67 0.01 32.13
N LEU A 13 -19.78 -0.63 31.74
CA LEU A 13 -19.80 -1.55 30.59
C LEU A 13 -19.64 -0.80 29.24
N MET A 14 -20.27 0.37 29.11
CA MET A 14 -20.11 1.17 27.86
C MET A 14 -18.70 1.72 27.69
N VAL A 15 -18.05 2.15 28.78
CA VAL A 15 -16.67 2.64 28.73
C VAL A 15 -15.70 1.51 28.42
N ALA A 16 -15.91 0.30 28.97
CA ALA A 16 -15.09 -0.87 28.66
C ALA A 16 -15.25 -1.32 27.19
N ALA A 17 -16.47 -1.27 26.64
CA ALA A 17 -16.72 -1.59 25.24
C ALA A 17 -16.06 -0.58 24.27
N ALA A 18 -16.05 0.70 24.63
CA ALA A 18 -15.39 1.75 23.82
C ALA A 18 -13.85 1.59 23.81
N LEU A 19 -13.26 1.11 24.89
CA LEU A 19 -11.82 0.85 24.99
C LEU A 19 -11.37 -0.39 24.21
N LEU A 20 -12.25 -1.34 23.96
CA LEU A 20 -11.94 -2.54 23.19
C LEU A 20 -12.05 -2.34 21.66
N MET A 21 -12.71 -1.29 21.19
CA MET A 21 -12.82 -0.98 19.75
C MET A 21 -11.66 -0.16 19.17
N GLY A 22 -10.66 0.22 19.96
CA GLY A 22 -9.69 1.25 19.60
C GLY A 22 -8.23 0.86 19.50
N ILE A 23 -7.83 -0.40 19.63
CA ILE A 23 -6.40 -0.75 19.61
C ILE A 23 -6.12 -1.87 18.60
N GLY A 24 -6.41 -1.56 17.33
CA GLY A 24 -5.70 -2.21 16.22
C GLY A 24 -4.48 -1.36 15.84
N PRO A 25 -3.40 -1.95 15.32
CA PRO A 25 -2.29 -1.16 14.81
C PRO A 25 -2.82 -0.25 13.69
N SER A 26 -2.83 1.06 13.94
CA SER A 26 -3.36 2.08 13.02
C SER A 26 -2.61 2.12 11.67
N ASP A 27 -1.42 1.55 11.62
CA ASP A 27 -0.60 1.35 10.43
C ASP A 27 -1.17 0.31 9.45
N ARG A 28 -2.11 -0.53 9.89
CA ARG A 28 -2.76 -1.58 9.08
C ARG A 28 -4.20 -1.27 8.68
N LEU A 29 -4.77 -0.18 9.18
CA LEU A 29 -6.11 0.22 8.81
C LEU A 29 -6.09 0.89 7.41
N PRO A 30 -6.84 0.36 6.43
CA PRO A 30 -6.99 1.06 5.17
C PRO A 30 -7.70 2.39 5.36
N GLY A 31 -7.28 3.43 4.64
CA GLY A 31 -8.02 4.68 4.53
C GLY A 31 -7.39 5.93 5.15
N ALA A 32 -6.25 5.83 5.84
CA ALA A 32 -5.60 7.04 6.38
C ALA A 32 -4.65 7.71 5.36
N ARG A 33 -4.47 9.03 5.50
CA ARG A 33 -3.41 9.76 4.81
C ARG A 33 -2.05 9.27 5.31
N LEU A 34 -1.11 9.03 4.39
CA LEU A 34 0.26 8.67 4.77
C LEU A 34 0.96 9.86 5.43
N VAL A 35 1.53 9.61 6.60
CA VAL A 35 2.30 10.57 7.40
C VAL A 35 3.77 10.19 7.35
N GLY A 36 4.64 11.17 7.11
CA GLY A 36 6.10 10.99 7.03
C GLY A 36 6.77 12.22 6.44
N GLY A 37 8.09 12.24 6.39
CA GLY A 37 8.84 13.26 5.67
C GLY A 37 8.53 13.17 4.17
N VAL A 38 8.06 14.27 3.57
CA VAL A 38 7.77 14.32 2.13
C VAL A 38 9.06 14.57 1.36
N VAL A 39 9.31 13.75 0.36
CA VAL A 39 10.42 13.93 -0.57
C VAL A 39 9.84 14.53 -1.86
N ASP A 40 10.14 15.79 -2.08
CA ASP A 40 9.74 16.50 -3.29
C ASP A 40 10.83 16.37 -4.36
N GLY A 41 10.40 16.15 -5.58
CA GLY A 41 11.27 16.06 -6.76
C GLY A 41 11.61 14.63 -7.19
N PRO A 42 12.38 14.51 -8.28
CA PRO A 42 12.63 13.24 -8.94
C PRO A 42 13.53 12.33 -8.10
N VAL A 43 13.16 11.07 -8.02
CA VAL A 43 13.98 10.00 -7.45
C VAL A 43 14.76 9.34 -8.59
N ALA A 44 16.06 9.52 -8.61
CA ALA A 44 16.92 9.00 -9.69
C ALA A 44 16.97 7.46 -9.69
N SER A 45 16.84 6.82 -8.55
CA SER A 45 16.87 5.35 -8.44
C SER A 45 16.14 4.88 -7.17
N TRP A 46 15.33 3.85 -7.33
CA TRP A 46 14.57 3.21 -6.24
C TRP A 46 15.28 1.97 -5.66
N ARG A 47 16.58 1.80 -5.90
CA ARG A 47 17.34 0.62 -5.40
C ARG A 47 17.25 0.45 -3.88
N PHE A 48 17.07 1.53 -3.13
CA PHE A 48 16.91 1.46 -1.66
C PHE A 48 15.68 0.66 -1.20
N VAL A 49 14.74 0.36 -2.12
CA VAL A 49 13.56 -0.50 -1.86
C VAL A 49 13.93 -1.97 -1.68
N GLU A 50 15.13 -2.41 -2.00
CA GLU A 50 15.56 -3.82 -1.84
C GLU A 50 15.31 -4.37 -0.43
N LYS A 51 15.45 -3.52 0.57
CA LYS A 51 15.23 -3.88 1.99
C LYS A 51 13.75 -3.88 2.38
N ALA A 52 12.88 -3.25 1.59
CA ALA A 52 11.46 -3.15 1.85
C ALA A 52 10.71 -4.15 0.96
N ARG A 53 10.05 -5.14 1.57
CA ARG A 53 9.22 -6.10 0.82
C ARG A 53 7.82 -5.57 0.54
N GLN A 54 7.43 -4.55 1.26
CA GLN A 54 6.13 -3.91 1.21
C GLN A 54 6.28 -2.40 1.37
N CYS A 55 5.40 -1.68 0.69
CA CYS A 55 5.25 -0.24 0.81
C CYS A 55 3.81 0.09 1.20
N GLN A 56 3.58 1.29 1.70
CA GLN A 56 2.23 1.81 1.84
C GLN A 56 1.93 2.69 0.61
N LEU A 57 0.79 2.45 -0.02
CA LEU A 57 0.32 3.19 -1.18
C LEU A 57 -0.91 3.99 -0.79
N GLU A 58 -0.88 5.31 -0.98
CA GLU A 58 -2.02 6.21 -0.85
C GLU A 58 -2.50 6.61 -2.23
N THR A 59 -3.79 6.38 -2.49
CA THR A 59 -4.48 6.79 -3.71
C THR A 59 -5.56 7.81 -3.38
N ARG A 60 -6.19 8.43 -4.38
CA ARG A 60 -7.28 9.37 -4.22
C ARG A 60 -6.89 10.57 -3.33
N PRO A 61 -6.05 11.51 -3.83
CA PRO A 61 -5.46 12.58 -3.01
C PRO A 61 -6.46 13.49 -2.28
N GLN A 62 -7.65 13.70 -2.84
CA GLN A 62 -8.69 14.56 -2.25
C GLN A 62 -9.38 13.89 -1.04
N TYR A 63 -9.43 12.57 -1.04
CA TYR A 63 -9.96 11.77 0.07
C TYR A 63 -9.10 10.53 0.26
N PRO A 64 -7.98 10.64 0.96
CA PRO A 64 -6.94 9.63 0.97
C PRO A 64 -7.43 8.24 1.38
N HIS A 65 -6.98 7.24 0.60
CA HIS A 65 -7.16 5.83 0.88
C HIS A 65 -5.81 5.14 0.77
N SER A 66 -5.32 4.58 1.85
CA SER A 66 -4.01 3.92 1.88
C SER A 66 -4.12 2.42 2.13
N VAL A 67 -3.24 1.68 1.50
CA VAL A 67 -3.13 0.22 1.59
C VAL A 67 -1.68 -0.21 1.63
N THR A 68 -1.40 -1.39 2.20
CA THR A 68 -0.10 -2.03 2.08
C THR A 68 -0.04 -2.84 0.79
N VAL A 69 1.00 -2.63 0.00
CA VAL A 69 1.22 -3.28 -1.29
C VAL A 69 2.62 -3.90 -1.35
N ASN A 70 2.78 -4.87 -2.23
CA ASN A 70 4.11 -5.38 -2.56
C ASN A 70 4.81 -4.41 -3.49
N CYS A 71 6.06 -4.06 -3.17
CA CYS A 71 6.89 -3.19 -4.00
C CYS A 71 8.31 -3.76 -4.14
N TRP A 72 8.91 -3.51 -5.28
CA TRP A 72 10.30 -3.90 -5.61
C TRP A 72 10.84 -2.99 -6.69
N HIS A 73 12.10 -3.13 -7.02
CA HIS A 73 12.66 -2.44 -8.19
C HIS A 73 13.23 -3.42 -9.21
N LEU A 74 13.28 -2.99 -10.45
CA LEU A 74 14.06 -3.55 -11.54
C LEU A 74 14.91 -2.42 -12.10
N ASP A 75 16.23 -2.58 -12.06
CA ASP A 75 17.20 -1.58 -12.56
C ASP A 75 16.99 -0.16 -12.02
N GLY A 76 16.53 -0.05 -10.78
CA GLY A 76 16.24 1.23 -10.14
C GLY A 76 14.86 1.81 -10.44
N GLN A 77 14.06 1.20 -11.30
CA GLN A 77 12.66 1.56 -11.53
C GLN A 77 11.77 0.87 -10.48
N LEU A 78 10.94 1.63 -9.77
CA LEU A 78 10.01 1.09 -8.78
C LEU A 78 8.78 0.47 -9.44
N TYR A 79 8.37 -0.69 -8.92
CA TYR A 79 7.14 -1.38 -9.31
C TYR A 79 6.27 -1.74 -8.12
N ILE A 80 4.97 -1.76 -8.34
CA ILE A 80 3.96 -2.24 -7.40
C ILE A 80 3.15 -3.33 -8.08
N GLY A 81 3.04 -4.48 -7.41
CA GLY A 81 2.28 -5.62 -7.91
C GLY A 81 1.01 -5.87 -7.11
N CYS A 82 0.00 -6.34 -7.80
CA CYS A 82 -1.32 -6.57 -7.24
C CYS A 82 -1.97 -7.84 -7.82
N MET A 83 -2.27 -8.79 -6.95
CA MET A 83 -3.05 -9.97 -7.30
C MET A 83 -4.55 -9.66 -7.17
N ASN A 84 -5.38 -10.13 -8.11
CA ASN A 84 -6.82 -9.87 -8.17
C ASN A 84 -7.16 -8.38 -8.08
N CYS A 85 -6.40 -7.57 -8.78
CA CYS A 85 -6.42 -6.13 -8.66
C CYS A 85 -7.73 -5.52 -9.16
N GLN A 86 -8.39 -6.18 -10.08
CA GLN A 86 -9.70 -5.76 -10.61
C GLN A 86 -10.75 -5.55 -9.51
N GLY A 87 -10.70 -6.33 -8.41
CA GLY A 87 -11.59 -6.18 -7.27
C GLY A 87 -11.10 -5.26 -6.15
N LYS A 88 -9.97 -4.58 -6.32
CA LYS A 88 -9.39 -3.72 -5.28
C LYS A 88 -9.86 -2.27 -5.42
N VAL A 89 -10.34 -1.69 -4.33
CA VAL A 89 -10.83 -0.29 -4.31
C VAL A 89 -9.76 0.69 -4.76
N TRP A 90 -8.52 0.55 -4.30
CA TRP A 90 -7.44 1.45 -4.65
C TRP A 90 -7.09 1.44 -6.15
N SER A 91 -7.22 0.31 -6.83
CA SER A 91 -6.93 0.20 -8.27
C SER A 91 -7.95 0.96 -9.12
N HIS A 92 -9.21 1.04 -8.67
CA HIS A 92 -10.23 1.87 -9.30
C HIS A 92 -9.89 3.37 -9.18
N TYR A 93 -9.31 3.80 -8.06
CA TYR A 93 -8.85 5.18 -7.93
C TYR A 93 -7.67 5.49 -8.83
N VAL A 94 -6.74 4.54 -9.00
CA VAL A 94 -5.63 4.68 -9.96
C VAL A 94 -6.12 4.78 -11.40
N ALA A 95 -7.20 4.10 -11.75
CA ALA A 95 -7.82 4.23 -13.07
C ALA A 95 -8.42 5.62 -13.32
N GLN A 96 -8.89 6.31 -12.28
CA GLN A 96 -9.45 7.66 -12.36
C GLN A 96 -8.36 8.75 -12.35
N THR A 97 -7.34 8.56 -11.53
CA THR A 97 -6.18 9.46 -11.46
C THR A 97 -4.93 8.63 -11.18
N LYS A 98 -3.91 8.83 -11.98
CA LYS A 98 -2.62 8.16 -11.80
C LYS A 98 -1.84 8.70 -10.58
N LEU A 99 -2.31 9.79 -9.97
CA LEU A 99 -1.64 10.44 -8.85
C LEU A 99 -1.77 9.62 -7.57
N ALA A 100 -0.64 9.40 -6.92
CA ALA A 100 -0.56 8.65 -5.68
C ALA A 100 0.59 9.14 -4.80
N ARG A 101 0.71 8.56 -3.62
CA ARG A 101 1.86 8.71 -2.72
C ARG A 101 2.30 7.33 -2.25
N VAL A 102 3.59 7.09 -2.24
CA VAL A 102 4.17 5.85 -1.71
C VAL A 102 4.99 6.17 -0.48
N LYS A 103 4.77 5.44 0.62
CA LYS A 103 5.60 5.51 1.81
C LYS A 103 6.51 4.30 1.87
N ILE A 104 7.81 4.57 1.98
CA ILE A 104 8.87 3.59 2.16
C ILE A 104 9.64 4.01 3.40
N ALA A 105 9.69 3.16 4.41
CA ALA A 105 10.18 3.48 5.74
C ALA A 105 9.45 4.72 6.32
N SER A 106 10.16 5.80 6.66
CA SER A 106 9.61 7.04 7.20
C SER A 106 9.30 8.11 6.16
N LEU A 107 9.64 7.88 4.89
CA LEU A 107 9.56 8.87 3.82
C LEU A 107 8.37 8.63 2.90
N VAL A 108 7.72 9.70 2.48
CA VAL A 108 6.56 9.70 1.59
C VAL A 108 6.94 10.40 0.28
N TYR A 109 6.76 9.69 -0.81
CA TYR A 109 7.10 10.13 -2.16
C TYR A 109 5.83 10.38 -2.96
N PRO A 110 5.59 11.62 -3.46
CA PRO A 110 4.58 11.86 -4.48
C PRO A 110 4.95 11.13 -5.77
N VAL A 111 4.00 10.37 -6.32
CA VAL A 111 4.28 9.51 -7.48
C VAL A 111 3.13 9.49 -8.48
N ILE A 112 3.45 9.00 -9.67
CA ILE A 112 2.50 8.62 -10.72
C ILE A 112 2.55 7.10 -10.86
N LEU A 113 1.38 6.45 -10.89
CA LEU A 113 1.26 5.03 -11.19
C LEU A 113 0.77 4.82 -12.62
N GLU A 114 1.49 3.99 -13.35
CA GLU A 114 1.12 3.58 -14.69
C GLU A 114 0.96 2.07 -14.75
N ARG A 115 -0.21 1.61 -15.18
CA ARG A 115 -0.45 0.17 -15.37
C ARG A 115 0.33 -0.32 -16.58
N ILE A 116 1.12 -1.37 -16.39
CA ILE A 116 1.92 -2.01 -17.43
C ILE A 116 1.14 -3.18 -18.01
N THR A 117 1.10 -3.22 -19.34
CA THR A 117 0.48 -4.30 -20.11
C THR A 117 1.45 -4.94 -21.09
N ASP A 118 2.65 -4.37 -21.21
CA ASP A 118 3.71 -4.94 -22.04
C ASP A 118 4.17 -6.28 -21.46
N PRO A 119 4.09 -7.38 -22.23
CA PRO A 119 4.40 -8.72 -21.73
C PRO A 119 5.87 -8.91 -21.34
N GLU A 120 6.79 -8.25 -22.02
CA GLU A 120 8.22 -8.35 -21.75
C GLU A 120 8.56 -7.67 -20.42
N GLU A 121 8.12 -6.41 -20.24
CA GLU A 121 8.31 -5.68 -19.00
C GLU A 121 7.64 -6.40 -17.81
N MET A 122 6.44 -6.95 -18.00
CA MET A 122 5.76 -7.74 -16.98
C MET A 122 6.59 -8.97 -16.58
N ALA A 123 7.16 -9.68 -17.54
CA ALA A 123 7.98 -10.87 -17.26
C ALA A 123 9.26 -10.52 -16.50
N LEU A 124 9.96 -9.48 -16.94
CA LEU A 124 11.19 -9.01 -16.29
C LEU A 124 10.93 -8.52 -14.87
N SER A 125 9.90 -7.70 -14.68
CA SER A 125 9.54 -7.18 -13.37
C SER A 125 9.03 -8.28 -12.43
N TRP A 126 8.27 -9.26 -12.95
CA TRP A 126 7.85 -10.43 -12.18
C TRP A 126 9.04 -11.25 -11.68
N ALA A 127 10.03 -11.49 -12.53
CA ALA A 127 11.26 -12.17 -12.16
C ALA A 127 12.03 -11.42 -11.07
N ALA A 128 12.23 -10.10 -11.24
CA ALA A 128 12.92 -9.24 -10.27
C ALA A 128 12.28 -9.28 -8.88
N ARG A 129 10.94 -9.38 -8.82
CA ARG A 129 10.23 -9.53 -7.56
C ARG A 129 10.63 -10.81 -6.80
N TRP A 130 10.74 -11.93 -7.51
CA TRP A 130 11.12 -13.20 -6.88
C TRP A 130 12.58 -13.19 -6.42
N ASP A 131 13.45 -12.54 -7.18
CA ASP A 131 14.85 -12.34 -6.80
C ASP A 131 14.95 -11.53 -5.51
N GLN A 132 14.20 -10.41 -5.41
CA GLN A 132 14.16 -9.59 -4.19
C GLN A 132 13.63 -10.38 -2.98
N LEU A 133 12.74 -11.35 -3.18
CA LEU A 133 12.24 -12.22 -2.11
C LEU A 133 13.22 -13.32 -1.72
N GLY A 134 14.32 -13.51 -2.48
CA GLY A 134 15.26 -14.62 -2.30
C GLY A 134 14.59 -15.98 -2.51
N ARG A 135 13.62 -16.06 -3.41
CA ARG A 135 12.86 -17.28 -3.72
C ARG A 135 13.07 -17.72 -5.15
N ALA A 136 12.94 -19.02 -5.40
CA ALA A 136 12.95 -19.54 -6.76
C ALA A 136 11.85 -18.85 -7.60
N ARG A 137 12.22 -18.46 -8.82
CA ARG A 137 11.27 -17.89 -9.77
C ARG A 137 10.25 -18.96 -10.16
N PRO A 138 8.94 -18.63 -10.15
CA PRO A 138 7.94 -19.58 -10.63
C PRO A 138 8.16 -19.83 -12.12
N VAL A 139 7.85 -21.06 -12.55
CA VAL A 139 7.86 -21.41 -13.96
C VAL A 139 6.67 -20.74 -14.63
N GLY A 140 6.92 -20.02 -15.73
CA GLY A 140 5.87 -19.39 -16.53
C GLY A 140 5.69 -17.88 -16.28
N LYS A 141 4.60 -17.36 -16.83
CA LYS A 141 4.24 -15.94 -16.78
C LYS A 141 3.56 -15.58 -15.45
N ALA A 142 3.53 -14.29 -15.15
CA ALA A 142 2.66 -13.78 -14.08
C ALA A 142 1.19 -14.22 -14.33
N PRO A 143 0.41 -14.51 -13.26
CA PRO A 143 -0.99 -14.89 -13.41
C PRO A 143 -1.82 -13.83 -14.17
N GLU A 144 -2.85 -14.24 -14.92
CA GLU A 144 -3.67 -13.34 -15.73
C GLU A 144 -4.32 -12.19 -14.93
N HIS A 145 -4.68 -12.44 -13.68
CA HIS A 145 -5.24 -11.42 -12.78
C HIS A 145 -4.20 -10.67 -11.97
N TYR A 146 -2.93 -10.80 -12.32
CA TYR A 146 -1.85 -10.02 -11.73
C TYR A 146 -1.65 -8.73 -12.51
N TRP A 147 -1.80 -7.60 -11.82
CA TRP A 147 -1.55 -6.28 -12.39
C TRP A 147 -0.24 -5.73 -11.86
N LEU A 148 0.49 -5.11 -12.77
CA LEU A 148 1.75 -4.44 -12.52
C LEU A 148 1.60 -2.94 -12.76
N TYR A 149 2.17 -2.16 -11.85
CA TYR A 149 2.24 -0.70 -11.98
C TYR A 149 3.70 -0.26 -11.93
N ARG A 150 4.11 0.52 -12.92
CA ARG A 150 5.34 1.31 -12.89
C ARG A 150 5.07 2.54 -12.05
N VAL A 151 6.03 2.93 -11.20
CA VAL A 151 5.92 4.05 -10.27
C VAL A 151 7.00 5.06 -10.58
N SER A 152 6.61 6.25 -11.01
CA SER A 152 7.51 7.37 -11.29
C SER A 152 7.33 8.45 -10.23
N SER A 153 8.43 9.05 -9.72
CA SER A 153 8.37 10.22 -8.85
C SER A 153 7.92 11.46 -9.62
N ARG A 154 7.36 12.43 -8.93
CA ARG A 154 6.93 13.71 -9.51
C ARG A 154 7.39 14.89 -8.68
#